data_f6e4a0e6a19c4d801ede1271dcb9e5b2
#
_entry.id   f6e4a0e6a19c4d801ede1271dcb9e5b2
#
_cell.length_a   1.000
_cell.length_b   1.000
_cell.length_c   1.000
_cell.angle_alpha   90.00
_cell.angle_beta   90.00
_cell.angle_gamma   90.00
#
_symmetry.space_group_name_H-M   'P 1'
#
loop_
_entity.id
_entity.type
_entity.pdbx_description
1 polymer ?
#
loop_
_entity_poly.entity_id
_entity_poly.type
_entity_poly.pdbx_seq_one_letter_code
_entity_poly.pdbx_strand_id
1 'polypeptide(L)'
;MKYGVGASSADDKKLVTLYRDFGIRSEHTDYKAELVRASLDNNLPVNIGAYTERRRPIKFIGIGWIYDHGHAWIIDGYKDKRICYTYTYERHPWRETRDESYSSVQSHQPKVGTVRIEPSFKLERPKYEIIETATVSISYFWKMNLGWYGQADDADYGTREGEIWDAGGHRYEYKKEIIHNFSF
;
A
#
# COMPACT_ATOMS: atom_id res chain seq x y z
N MET A 1 4.98 -7.00 -34.11
CA MET A 1 4.11 -5.87 -33.75
C MET A 1 3.03 -5.71 -34.79
N LYS A 2 1.80 -5.51 -34.36
CA LYS A 2 0.70 -5.15 -35.27
C LYS A 2 0.35 -3.68 -35.00
N TYR A 3 0.45 -2.87 -36.02
CA TYR A 3 0.07 -1.46 -35.96
C TYR A 3 -1.28 -1.30 -36.66
N GLY A 4 -2.21 -0.61 -36.01
CA GLY A 4 -3.52 -0.27 -36.57
C GLY A 4 -3.86 1.20 -36.28
N VAL A 5 -4.85 1.74 -36.98
CA VAL A 5 -5.35 3.08 -36.74
C VAL A 5 -6.02 3.08 -35.35
N GLY A 6 -5.37 3.70 -34.39
CA GLY A 6 -5.88 3.82 -32.99
C GLY A 6 -5.48 2.70 -32.00
N ALA A 7 -4.74 1.67 -32.45
CA ALA A 7 -4.23 0.64 -31.53
C ALA A 7 -2.97 -0.03 -32.05
N SER A 8 -2.03 -0.30 -31.17
CA SER A 8 -0.87 -1.14 -31.43
C SER A 8 -0.78 -2.22 -30.35
N SER A 9 -0.37 -3.42 -30.69
CA SER A 9 -0.14 -4.48 -29.72
C SER A 9 1.24 -5.10 -29.92
N ALA A 10 1.93 -5.38 -28.81
CA ALA A 10 3.15 -6.17 -28.77
C ALA A 10 2.96 -7.30 -27.77
N ASP A 11 3.47 -8.48 -28.12
CA ASP A 11 3.58 -9.61 -27.22
C ASP A 11 4.90 -9.46 -26.44
N ASP A 12 4.85 -9.40 -25.12
CA ASP A 12 6.03 -9.19 -24.26
C ASP A 12 7.11 -10.25 -24.50
N LYS A 13 6.74 -11.49 -24.80
CA LYS A 13 7.68 -12.54 -25.16
C LYS A 13 8.42 -12.25 -26.46
N LYS A 14 7.76 -11.58 -27.41
CA LYS A 14 8.40 -11.13 -28.65
C LYS A 14 9.32 -9.95 -28.42
N LEU A 15 9.03 -9.11 -27.43
CA LEU A 15 9.93 -8.02 -27.04
C LEU A 15 11.24 -8.58 -26.47
N VAL A 16 11.20 -9.60 -25.62
CA VAL A 16 12.41 -10.26 -25.10
C VAL A 16 13.25 -10.83 -26.27
N THR A 17 12.61 -11.45 -27.25
CA THR A 17 13.31 -11.94 -28.43
C THR A 17 13.95 -10.81 -29.22
N LEU A 18 13.22 -9.71 -29.42
CA LEU A 18 13.74 -8.53 -30.11
C LEU A 18 14.93 -7.92 -29.36
N TYR A 19 14.87 -7.77 -28.04
CA TYR A 19 16.00 -7.29 -27.25
C TYR A 19 17.25 -8.19 -27.43
N ARG A 20 17.05 -9.49 -27.40
CA ARG A 20 18.15 -10.45 -27.63
C ARG A 20 18.77 -10.31 -29.03
N ASP A 21 17.97 -10.04 -30.06
CA ASP A 21 18.46 -9.82 -31.44
C ASP A 21 19.30 -8.54 -31.53
N PHE A 22 19.11 -7.59 -30.62
CA PHE A 22 19.96 -6.41 -30.44
C PHE A 22 21.12 -6.61 -29.45
N GLY A 23 21.36 -7.85 -28.99
CA GLY A 23 22.42 -8.16 -28.03
C GLY A 23 22.08 -7.84 -26.58
N ILE A 24 20.85 -7.46 -26.29
CA ILE A 24 20.38 -7.13 -24.95
C ILE A 24 19.74 -8.37 -24.31
N ARG A 25 20.27 -8.81 -23.18
CA ARG A 25 19.62 -9.84 -22.36
C ARG A 25 18.59 -9.20 -21.47
N SER A 26 17.46 -9.89 -21.29
CA SER A 26 16.38 -9.45 -20.40
C SER A 26 15.55 -10.65 -19.95
N GLU A 27 14.85 -10.49 -18.85
CA GLU A 27 13.97 -11.52 -18.27
C GLU A 27 12.52 -11.05 -18.32
N HIS A 28 11.60 -11.99 -18.64
CA HIS A 28 10.17 -11.75 -18.65
C HIS A 28 9.51 -12.59 -17.56
N THR A 29 8.72 -11.96 -16.71
CA THR A 29 8.01 -12.62 -15.60
C THR A 29 6.72 -11.88 -15.25
N ASP A 30 5.89 -12.50 -14.43
CA ASP A 30 4.79 -11.82 -13.77
C ASP A 30 5.32 -10.66 -12.90
N TYR A 31 4.50 -9.64 -12.73
CA TYR A 31 4.86 -8.48 -11.93
C TYR A 31 5.17 -8.86 -10.48
N LYS A 32 6.33 -8.42 -10.02
CA LYS A 32 6.77 -8.47 -8.63
C LYS A 32 7.47 -7.17 -8.27
N ALA A 33 6.99 -6.51 -7.24
CA ALA A 33 7.49 -5.21 -6.83
C ALA A 33 8.99 -5.23 -6.46
N GLU A 34 9.45 -6.32 -5.85
CA GLU A 34 10.86 -6.49 -5.48
C GLU A 34 11.79 -6.58 -6.71
N LEU A 35 11.35 -7.23 -7.80
CA LEU A 35 12.15 -7.31 -9.03
C LEU A 35 12.22 -5.96 -9.73
N VAL A 36 11.11 -5.23 -9.76
CA VAL A 36 11.09 -3.86 -10.28
C VAL A 36 12.06 -3.00 -9.49
N ARG A 37 11.99 -3.03 -8.16
CA ARG A 37 12.87 -2.25 -7.30
C ARG A 37 14.33 -2.62 -7.49
N ALA A 38 14.66 -3.91 -7.52
CA ALA A 38 16.02 -4.37 -7.73
C ALA A 38 16.62 -3.89 -9.06
N SER A 39 15.81 -3.86 -10.14
CA SER A 39 16.24 -3.29 -11.43
C SER A 39 16.50 -1.79 -11.31
N LEU A 40 15.57 -1.03 -10.71
CA LEU A 40 15.70 0.41 -10.58
C LEU A 40 16.88 0.82 -9.68
N ASP A 41 17.16 0.07 -8.62
CA ASP A 41 18.31 0.28 -7.73
C ASP A 41 19.64 0.06 -8.47
N ASN A 42 19.63 -0.72 -9.56
CA ASN A 42 20.74 -0.90 -10.48
C ASN A 42 20.72 0.10 -11.67
N ASN A 43 19.91 1.13 -11.62
CA ASN A 43 19.69 2.12 -12.68
C ASN A 43 19.19 1.51 -14.00
N LEU A 44 18.46 0.41 -13.94
CA LEU A 44 17.86 -0.25 -15.09
C LEU A 44 16.36 0.00 -15.08
N PRO A 45 15.80 0.58 -16.14
CA PRO A 45 14.36 0.73 -16.26
C PRO A 45 13.68 -0.64 -16.39
N VAL A 46 12.39 -0.68 -16.11
CA VAL A 46 11.57 -1.88 -16.27
C VAL A 46 10.48 -1.61 -17.28
N ASN A 47 10.37 -2.47 -18.28
CA ASN A 47 9.21 -2.46 -19.17
C ASN A 47 8.08 -3.24 -18.54
N ILE A 48 6.87 -2.70 -18.54
CA ILE A 48 5.71 -3.32 -17.93
C ILE A 48 4.53 -3.30 -18.88
N GLY A 49 3.80 -4.40 -18.91
CA GLY A 49 2.51 -4.54 -19.59
C GLY A 49 1.38 -4.85 -18.60
N ALA A 50 0.22 -4.29 -18.85
CA ALA A 50 -0.99 -4.63 -18.10
C ALA A 50 -2.23 -4.46 -18.95
N TYR A 51 -3.35 -5.03 -18.50
CA TYR A 51 -4.61 -5.10 -19.23
C TYR A 51 -5.75 -4.50 -18.41
N THR A 52 -6.71 -3.89 -19.09
CA THR A 52 -7.89 -3.30 -18.45
C THR A 52 -9.06 -4.27 -18.38
N GLU A 53 -9.09 -5.28 -19.21
CA GLU A 53 -10.18 -6.23 -19.28
C GLU A 53 -9.69 -7.67 -19.29
N ARG A 54 -10.51 -8.55 -18.72
CA ARG A 54 -10.38 -9.99 -18.84
C ARG A 54 -11.74 -10.62 -19.09
N ARG A 55 -11.80 -11.61 -19.96
CA ARG A 55 -13.00 -12.40 -20.20
C ARG A 55 -12.71 -13.90 -20.11
N ARG A 56 -13.69 -14.66 -19.65
CA ARG A 56 -13.62 -16.12 -19.74
C ARG A 56 -13.87 -16.54 -21.18
N PRO A 57 -13.05 -17.40 -21.74
CA PRO A 57 -13.40 -18.04 -23.00
C PRO A 57 -14.67 -18.89 -22.79
N ILE A 58 -15.43 -19.07 -23.86
CA ILE A 58 -16.61 -19.94 -23.88
C ILE A 58 -16.22 -21.31 -23.31
N LYS A 59 -17.01 -21.84 -22.39
CA LYS A 59 -16.72 -22.95 -21.46
C LYS A 59 -16.18 -24.29 -22.05
N PHE A 60 -16.06 -24.40 -23.36
CA PHE A 60 -15.83 -25.69 -24.02
C PHE A 60 -14.37 -26.01 -24.41
N ILE A 61 -13.40 -25.11 -24.29
CA ILE A 61 -12.07 -25.32 -24.90
C ILE A 61 -10.91 -25.17 -23.89
N GLY A 62 -11.08 -25.32 -22.61
CA GLY A 62 -9.94 -25.39 -21.67
C GLY A 62 -8.88 -24.27 -21.77
N ILE A 63 -9.20 -23.17 -22.48
CA ILE A 63 -8.33 -22.03 -22.69
C ILE A 63 -8.44 -21.12 -21.47
N GLY A 64 -7.29 -20.66 -20.99
CA GLY A 64 -7.21 -19.72 -19.87
C GLY A 64 -7.92 -18.37 -20.13
N TRP A 65 -7.75 -17.43 -19.24
CA TRP A 65 -8.32 -16.09 -19.39
C TRP A 65 -7.81 -15.41 -20.66
N ILE A 66 -8.71 -14.72 -21.38
CA ILE A 66 -8.37 -13.80 -22.46
C ILE A 66 -8.30 -12.41 -21.87
N TYR A 67 -7.23 -11.68 -22.20
CA TYR A 67 -6.99 -10.31 -21.75
C TYR A 67 -7.06 -9.37 -22.93
N ASP A 68 -7.79 -8.28 -22.75
CA ASP A 68 -8.06 -7.30 -23.79
C ASP A 68 -7.65 -5.89 -23.32
N HIS A 69 -7.43 -4.99 -24.26
CA HIS A 69 -7.07 -3.59 -24.03
C HIS A 69 -5.81 -3.43 -23.16
N GLY A 70 -4.74 -4.12 -23.58
CA GLY A 70 -3.43 -4.01 -22.95
C GLY A 70 -2.68 -2.76 -23.37
N HIS A 71 -1.84 -2.26 -22.46
CA HIS A 71 -0.87 -1.21 -22.72
C HIS A 71 0.47 -1.60 -22.11
N ALA A 72 1.56 -1.14 -22.71
CA ALA A 72 2.90 -1.33 -22.19
C ALA A 72 3.59 0.02 -22.05
N TRP A 73 4.33 0.19 -20.95
CA TRP A 73 5.04 1.42 -20.60
C TRP A 73 6.32 1.11 -19.82
N ILE A 74 7.00 2.16 -19.39
CA ILE A 74 8.26 2.03 -18.66
C ILE A 74 8.09 2.51 -17.22
N ILE A 75 8.63 1.76 -16.28
CA ILE A 75 8.89 2.22 -14.91
C ILE A 75 10.37 2.63 -14.88
N ASP A 76 10.64 3.90 -14.64
CA ASP A 76 11.99 4.47 -14.66
C ASP A 76 12.48 4.96 -13.30
N GLY A 77 11.62 4.82 -12.27
CA GLY A 77 11.98 5.19 -10.91
C GLY A 77 10.89 4.91 -9.90
N TYR A 78 11.15 5.28 -8.67
CA TYR A 78 10.15 5.27 -7.61
C TYR A 78 10.33 6.49 -6.69
N LYS A 79 9.27 6.82 -5.96
CA LYS A 79 9.26 7.85 -4.93
C LYS A 79 8.74 7.26 -3.63
N ASP A 80 9.24 7.75 -2.50
CA ASP A 80 8.70 7.44 -1.19
C ASP A 80 7.84 8.61 -0.67
N LYS A 81 6.76 8.26 0.00
CA LYS A 81 5.91 9.19 0.73
C LYS A 81 5.90 8.79 2.19
N ARG A 82 6.44 9.66 3.04
CA ARG A 82 6.45 9.46 4.48
C ARG A 82 5.28 10.19 5.10
N ILE A 83 4.46 9.47 5.84
CA ILE A 83 3.36 10.05 6.61
C ILE A 83 3.68 9.79 8.08
N CYS A 84 3.88 10.86 8.84
CA CYS A 84 4.07 10.78 10.29
C CYS A 84 2.73 11.03 10.97
N TYR A 85 2.28 10.07 11.75
CA TYR A 85 1.11 10.20 12.62
C TYR A 85 1.62 10.38 14.05
N THR A 86 1.30 11.51 14.68
CA THR A 86 1.54 11.73 16.09
C THR A 86 0.22 11.56 16.82
N TYR A 87 0.17 10.61 17.75
CA TYR A 87 -0.98 10.39 18.60
C TYR A 87 -0.65 10.88 20.00
N THR A 88 -1.49 11.76 20.53
CA THR A 88 -1.40 12.23 21.90
C THR A 88 -2.49 11.56 22.73
N TYR A 89 -2.11 10.83 23.74
CA TYR A 89 -3.06 10.18 24.66
C TYR A 89 -2.97 10.85 26.03
N GLU A 90 -4.12 11.14 26.60
CA GLU A 90 -4.22 11.50 28.01
C GLU A 90 -4.54 10.26 28.82
N ARG A 91 -3.62 9.86 29.69
CA ARG A 91 -3.83 8.75 30.61
C ARG A 91 -4.47 9.26 31.88
N HIS A 92 -5.67 8.79 32.17
CA HIS A 92 -6.40 9.06 33.39
C HIS A 92 -6.04 8.00 34.47
N PRO A 93 -5.38 8.35 35.58
CA PRO A 93 -4.97 7.38 36.58
C PRO A 93 -6.08 6.91 37.53
N TRP A 94 -7.37 7.23 37.23
CA TRP A 94 -8.50 7.00 38.15
C TRP A 94 -8.84 5.52 38.42
N ARG A 95 -8.11 4.57 37.84
CA ARG A 95 -8.36 3.14 38.05
C ARG A 95 -7.52 2.51 39.17
N GLU A 96 -6.49 3.17 39.65
CA GLU A 96 -5.61 2.58 40.68
C GLU A 96 -6.06 2.83 42.12
N THR A 97 -7.04 3.68 42.34
CA THR A 97 -7.55 3.96 43.69
C THR A 97 -8.87 3.28 44.03
N ARG A 98 -9.25 2.22 43.29
CA ARG A 98 -10.33 1.34 43.69
C ARG A 98 -9.79 0.27 44.62
N ASP A 99 -9.08 0.74 45.63
CA ASP A 99 -8.57 -0.06 46.68
C ASP A 99 -9.59 -0.34 47.73
N GLU A 100 -9.85 -1.56 47.89
CA GLU A 100 -9.51 -2.41 49.05
C GLU A 100 -10.02 -1.97 50.43
N SER A 101 -10.71 -0.86 50.56
CA SER A 101 -11.30 -0.47 51.87
C SER A 101 -12.80 -0.80 51.99
N TYR A 102 -13.33 -1.66 51.14
CA TYR A 102 -14.67 -2.23 51.30
C TYR A 102 -14.67 -3.65 51.85
N SER A 103 -13.69 -3.99 52.64
CA SER A 103 -13.74 -5.19 53.46
C SER A 103 -14.07 -4.81 54.91
N SER A 104 -15.17 -5.34 55.39
CA SER A 104 -15.61 -5.33 56.80
C SER A 104 -16.36 -4.08 57.31
N VAL A 105 -17.58 -3.91 56.87
CA VAL A 105 -18.58 -3.33 57.78
C VAL A 105 -19.22 -4.48 58.56
N GLN A 106 -18.62 -4.83 59.69
CA GLN A 106 -19.32 -5.59 60.70
C GLN A 106 -20.44 -4.72 61.28
N SER A 107 -21.62 -5.23 61.19
CA SER A 107 -22.83 -4.65 61.82
C SER A 107 -22.66 -4.52 63.36
N HIS A 108 -22.42 -3.30 63.80
CA HIS A 108 -22.67 -2.93 65.18
C HIS A 108 -23.66 -1.81 65.19
N GLN A 109 -24.79 -2.03 65.86
CA GLN A 109 -25.85 -1.04 66.02
C GLN A 109 -25.29 0.26 66.63
N PRO A 110 -25.58 1.43 66.04
CA PRO A 110 -25.08 2.69 66.58
C PRO A 110 -25.92 3.16 67.74
N LYS A 111 -25.27 3.43 68.82
CA LYS A 111 -25.81 4.34 69.84
C LYS A 111 -25.84 5.75 69.23
N VAL A 112 -27.03 6.39 69.38
CA VAL A 112 -27.31 7.72 68.88
C VAL A 112 -26.30 8.72 69.44
N GLY A 113 -25.41 9.18 68.54
CA GLY A 113 -24.56 10.33 68.75
C GLY A 113 -24.28 10.93 67.35
N THR A 114 -24.81 12.12 67.10
CA THR A 114 -24.64 12.85 65.86
C THR A 114 -23.15 13.25 65.74
N VAL A 115 -22.37 12.41 65.05
CA VAL A 115 -21.05 12.81 64.59
C VAL A 115 -21.20 13.37 63.22
N ARG A 116 -21.03 14.68 63.07
CA ARG A 116 -20.97 15.35 61.77
C ARG A 116 -19.58 15.09 61.19
N ILE A 117 -19.49 14.09 60.35
CA ILE A 117 -18.29 13.84 59.57
C ILE A 117 -18.38 14.78 58.38
N GLU A 118 -17.58 15.83 58.39
CA GLU A 118 -17.34 16.59 57.18
C GLU A 118 -16.37 15.77 56.28
N PRO A 119 -16.81 15.33 55.10
CA PRO A 119 -15.89 14.65 54.19
C PRO A 119 -14.95 15.72 53.60
N SER A 120 -13.73 15.79 54.14
CA SER A 120 -12.69 16.52 53.43
C SER A 120 -12.20 15.72 52.25
N PHE A 121 -12.97 15.70 51.20
CA PHE A 121 -12.49 15.24 49.91
C PHE A 121 -11.56 16.31 49.37
N LYS A 122 -10.25 16.17 49.57
CA LYS A 122 -9.31 16.78 48.68
C LYS A 122 -9.41 16.08 47.35
N LEU A 123 -10.16 16.65 46.44
CA LEU A 123 -10.08 16.30 45.02
C LEU A 123 -8.69 16.69 44.53
N GLU A 124 -7.71 15.82 44.72
CA GLU A 124 -6.50 15.93 43.94
C GLU A 124 -6.88 15.77 42.45
N ARG A 125 -6.68 16.82 41.68
CA ARG A 125 -6.88 16.72 40.25
C ARG A 125 -5.99 15.59 39.75
N PRO A 126 -6.53 14.60 39.04
CA PRO A 126 -5.70 13.55 38.49
C PRO A 126 -4.61 14.18 37.62
N LYS A 127 -3.37 13.79 37.88
CA LYS A 127 -2.25 14.15 37.03
C LYS A 127 -2.44 13.43 35.71
N TYR A 128 -2.70 14.17 34.69
CA TYR A 128 -2.75 13.63 33.32
C TYR A 128 -1.31 13.41 32.87
N GLU A 129 -1.03 12.22 32.39
CA GLU A 129 0.21 11.91 31.72
C GLU A 129 -0.05 11.99 30.21
N ILE A 130 0.63 12.89 29.53
CA ILE A 130 0.55 13.02 28.08
C ILE A 130 1.59 12.06 27.50
N ILE A 131 1.14 11.04 26.77
CA ILE A 131 1.99 10.11 26.06
C ILE A 131 1.90 10.45 24.56
N GLU A 132 3.00 10.89 24.00
CA GLU A 132 3.12 11.11 22.57
C GLU A 132 3.72 9.87 21.92
N THR A 133 3.01 9.31 20.94
CA THR A 133 3.49 8.20 20.14
C THR A 133 3.52 8.64 18.68
N ALA A 134 4.70 8.63 18.08
CA ALA A 134 4.87 8.89 16.66
C ALA A 134 4.96 7.57 15.87
N THR A 135 4.10 7.41 14.87
CA THR A 135 4.18 6.30 13.93
C THR A 135 4.51 6.86 12.56
N VAL A 136 5.56 6.33 11.94
CA VAL A 136 5.96 6.68 10.58
C VAL A 136 5.52 5.58 9.65
N SER A 137 4.67 5.92 8.67
CA SER A 137 4.32 5.04 7.57
C SER A 137 5.06 5.50 6.31
N ILE A 138 5.74 4.57 5.63
CA ILE A 138 6.42 4.84 4.37
C ILE A 138 5.67 4.08 3.29
N SER A 139 5.20 4.81 2.29
CA SER A 139 4.57 4.24 1.10
C SER A 139 5.46 4.52 -0.11
N TYR A 140 5.63 3.52 -0.95
CA TYR A 140 6.38 3.63 -2.20
C TYR A 140 5.43 3.71 -3.38
N PHE A 141 5.82 4.51 -4.38
CA PHE A 141 5.05 4.68 -5.61
C PHE A 141 6.01 4.64 -6.80
N TRP A 142 5.57 3.98 -7.86
CA TRP A 142 6.33 3.95 -9.11
C TRP A 142 6.23 5.28 -9.84
N LYS A 143 7.32 5.67 -10.47
CA LYS A 143 7.34 6.67 -11.54
C LYS A 143 7.18 5.93 -12.86
N MET A 144 6.13 6.23 -13.59
CA MET A 144 5.78 5.55 -14.82
C MET A 144 5.79 6.53 -15.98
N ASN A 145 6.49 6.19 -17.05
CA ASN A 145 6.39 6.88 -18.32
C ASN A 145 5.44 6.09 -19.22
N LEU A 146 4.22 6.57 -19.33
CA LEU A 146 3.15 5.92 -20.09
C LEU A 146 3.24 6.16 -21.59
N GLY A 147 4.16 7.01 -22.04
CA GLY A 147 4.32 7.33 -23.46
C GLY A 147 3.21 8.23 -24.04
N TRP A 148 2.45 8.90 -23.17
CA TRP A 148 1.34 9.78 -23.56
C TRP A 148 1.69 11.26 -23.44
N TYR A 149 2.88 11.63 -23.90
CA TYR A 149 3.37 13.02 -23.85
C TYR A 149 3.37 13.65 -22.45
N GLY A 150 3.70 12.86 -21.42
CA GLY A 150 3.72 13.29 -20.03
C GLY A 150 2.35 13.29 -19.33
N GLN A 151 1.29 12.87 -20.00
CA GLN A 151 0.00 12.72 -19.35
C GLN A 151 0.03 11.55 -18.34
N ALA A 152 -0.40 11.81 -17.12
CA ALA A 152 -0.47 10.85 -16.01
C ALA A 152 0.90 10.32 -15.52
N ASP A 153 2.05 10.80 -16.00
CA ASP A 153 3.38 10.36 -15.56
C ASP A 153 3.66 10.75 -14.10
N ASP A 154 3.05 11.83 -13.60
CA ASP A 154 3.22 12.32 -12.22
C ASP A 154 2.26 11.69 -11.21
N ALA A 155 1.41 10.76 -11.61
CA ALA A 155 0.49 10.12 -10.71
C ALA A 155 1.20 9.17 -9.71
N ASP A 156 0.56 8.93 -8.57
CA ASP A 156 1.04 8.02 -7.53
C ASP A 156 0.59 6.59 -7.86
N TYR A 157 1.44 5.81 -8.52
CA TYR A 157 1.17 4.41 -8.83
C TYR A 157 1.67 3.51 -7.72
N GLY A 158 0.75 2.86 -7.00
CA GLY A 158 1.09 1.97 -5.88
C GLY A 158 1.95 0.79 -6.32
N THR A 159 2.82 0.33 -5.40
CA THR A 159 3.82 -0.72 -5.70
C THR A 159 3.37 -2.13 -5.35
N ARG A 160 2.20 -2.30 -4.70
CA ARG A 160 1.73 -3.61 -4.23
C ARG A 160 1.31 -4.50 -5.39
N GLU A 161 1.53 -5.79 -5.25
CA GLU A 161 0.90 -6.78 -6.13
C GLU A 161 -0.63 -6.67 -6.00
N GLY A 162 -1.33 -6.73 -7.13
CA GLY A 162 -2.78 -6.54 -7.16
C GLY A 162 -3.24 -5.08 -7.10
N GLU A 163 -2.34 -4.11 -6.97
CA GLU A 163 -2.69 -2.69 -7.07
C GLU A 163 -3.34 -2.40 -8.43
N ILE A 164 -4.32 -1.51 -8.44
CA ILE A 164 -4.97 -1.05 -9.66
C ILE A 164 -4.34 0.27 -10.05
N TRP A 165 -3.90 0.37 -11.31
CA TRP A 165 -3.31 1.60 -11.82
C TRP A 165 -4.27 2.31 -12.75
N ASP A 166 -4.75 3.47 -12.30
CA ASP A 166 -5.62 4.34 -13.10
C ASP A 166 -4.76 5.35 -13.87
N ALA A 167 -4.72 5.22 -15.18
CA ALA A 167 -3.95 6.09 -16.05
C ALA A 167 -4.71 6.42 -17.33
N GLY A 168 -4.78 7.72 -17.67
CA GLY A 168 -5.43 8.20 -18.90
C GLY A 168 -6.90 7.79 -19.03
N GLY A 169 -7.62 7.62 -17.91
CA GLY A 169 -9.00 7.13 -17.90
C GLY A 169 -9.14 5.61 -18.07
N HIS A 170 -8.04 4.89 -18.07
CA HIS A 170 -7.98 3.43 -18.16
C HIS A 170 -7.54 2.83 -16.83
N ARG A 171 -8.15 1.70 -16.46
CA ARG A 171 -7.93 1.00 -15.22
C ARG A 171 -7.20 -0.31 -15.46
N TYR A 172 -5.88 -0.33 -15.22
CA TYR A 172 -5.01 -1.48 -15.43
C TYR A 172 -4.99 -2.38 -14.20
N GLU A 173 -5.76 -3.45 -14.25
CA GLU A 173 -5.98 -4.35 -13.13
C GLU A 173 -5.42 -5.75 -13.38
N TYR A 174 -5.40 -6.19 -14.65
CA TYR A 174 -5.19 -7.59 -14.98
C TYR A 174 -3.82 -7.86 -15.59
N LYS A 175 -3.31 -9.06 -15.33
CA LYS A 175 -2.15 -9.68 -15.96
C LYS A 175 -0.98 -8.71 -16.14
N LYS A 176 -0.46 -8.24 -15.03
CA LYS A 176 0.73 -7.41 -15.04
C LYS A 176 1.96 -8.28 -15.26
N GLU A 177 2.69 -7.98 -16.32
CA GLU A 177 3.93 -8.69 -16.70
C GLU A 177 5.05 -7.66 -16.85
N ILE A 178 6.29 -8.06 -16.51
CA ILE A 178 7.45 -7.18 -16.57
C ILE A 178 8.56 -7.80 -17.41
N ILE A 179 9.30 -6.92 -18.11
CA ILE A 179 10.61 -7.25 -18.67
C ILE A 179 11.64 -6.41 -17.92
N HIS A 180 12.58 -7.07 -17.31
CA HIS A 180 13.55 -6.48 -16.40
C HIS A 180 14.93 -7.10 -16.56
N ASN A 181 15.89 -6.71 -15.72
CA ASN A 181 17.24 -7.24 -15.68
C ASN A 181 17.97 -7.12 -17.01
N PHE A 182 17.91 -5.91 -17.61
CA PHE A 182 18.59 -5.63 -18.87
C PHE A 182 20.11 -5.65 -18.70
N SER A 183 20.83 -6.36 -19.60
CA SER A 183 22.28 -6.36 -19.67
C SER A 183 22.78 -6.51 -21.12
N PHE A 184 23.95 -5.96 -21.39
CA PHE A 184 24.61 -5.98 -22.70
C PHE A 184 25.69 -7.05 -22.75
#